data_753247a5211443e7a431ed945085d769
#
_entry.id   753247a5211443e7a431ed945085d769
#
_cell.length_a   1.000
_cell.length_b   1.000
_cell.length_c   1.000
_cell.angle_alpha   90.00
_cell.angle_beta   90.00
_cell.angle_gamma   90.00
#
_symmetry.space_group_name_H-M   'P 1'
#
loop_
_entity.id
_entity.type
_entity.pdbx_description
1 polymer ?
#
loop_
_entity_poly.entity_id
_entity_poly.type
_entity_poly.pdbx_seq_one_letter_code
_entity_poly.pdbx_strand_id
1 'polypeptide(L)'
;MSKFNSKVENSTKAKPNAVNAAGCPSYSRPDIKLDIANVVLTSMLRGDSFYESEKDRLNRIESMVSDVELSEFVAKAMVYARTVGNLRSISHYLAVLLAENAKGTSYLRPALSKAFIRPDDLTESLALWNARNAKQMVPNALRRAFKDSLETFDNYQLKKYAAERSAVKLRDVVKIARPKPSEKRDFKALIEGTLPNIMTAQTVNAGSTGEDRASNYKAMLQERKLGYMAALKNVRNILNAGADAETIKLLCDLFRNEKACLNSKCLPFRFVDAYNEVKGLNFDRILIKQIVAAIEDGFKISAMNTGLVKDGEKIAILLDESGSMGGNVGTPFYIGNILMAAMSTGLDTNNTVGYCWSDYSREVAVNGSPFHFIENTRTTGGGTNLAGSFKGLVDSKTNVDVIVIFTDMQQNYFTGGYAGNINEMVKEYRKINPNVKILFWNLEGYGGGTPLKLYNSILEVTGYSD
;
A
#
# COMPACT_ATOMS: atom_id res chain seq x y z
N MET A 1 -29.12 29.97 5.82
CA MET A 1 -29.74 28.71 5.39
C MET A 1 -29.06 27.57 6.12
N SER A 2 -29.83 26.74 6.79
CA SER A 2 -29.29 25.61 7.58
C SER A 2 -28.59 24.60 6.68
N LYS A 3 -27.30 24.33 6.93
CA LYS A 3 -26.49 23.29 6.24
C LYS A 3 -27.08 21.87 6.37
N PHE A 4 -28.03 21.67 7.28
CA PHE A 4 -28.61 20.36 7.60
C PHE A 4 -29.96 20.09 6.94
N ASN A 5 -30.53 21.05 6.20
CA ASN A 5 -31.79 20.92 5.49
C ASN A 5 -31.59 21.01 3.95
N SER A 6 -30.45 20.59 3.45
CA SER A 6 -30.25 20.41 2.00
C SER A 6 -30.90 19.08 1.58
N LYS A 7 -31.74 19.12 0.53
CA LYS A 7 -32.25 17.90 -0.11
C LYS A 7 -31.04 17.03 -0.47
N VAL A 8 -31.06 15.78 -0.04
CA VAL A 8 -30.10 14.75 -0.50
C VAL A 8 -30.22 14.73 -2.03
N GLU A 9 -29.20 15.20 -2.73
CA GLU A 9 -29.15 15.07 -4.19
C GLU A 9 -29.23 13.59 -4.54
N ASN A 10 -30.30 13.22 -5.24
CA ASN A 10 -30.52 11.85 -5.69
C ASN A 10 -29.51 11.55 -6.82
N SER A 11 -28.33 10.96 -6.49
CA SER A 11 -27.31 10.57 -7.45
C SER A 11 -27.85 9.68 -8.56
N THR A 12 -28.95 8.96 -8.29
CA THR A 12 -29.62 8.08 -9.25
C THR A 12 -30.23 8.79 -10.46
N LYS A 13 -30.30 10.13 -10.47
CA LYS A 13 -30.75 10.94 -11.62
C LYS A 13 -29.60 11.46 -12.50
N ALA A 14 -28.35 11.38 -12.03
CA ALA A 14 -27.22 11.83 -12.79
C ALA A 14 -26.97 10.85 -13.96
N LYS A 15 -26.73 11.40 -15.16
CA LYS A 15 -26.28 10.62 -16.32
C LYS A 15 -24.77 10.47 -16.27
N PRO A 16 -24.21 9.31 -16.69
CA PRO A 16 -22.79 9.14 -16.90
C PRO A 16 -22.24 10.22 -17.83
N ASN A 17 -21.06 10.72 -17.50
CA ASN A 17 -20.38 11.80 -18.23
C ASN A 17 -18.91 11.49 -18.52
N ALA A 18 -18.47 10.25 -18.30
CA ALA A 18 -17.14 9.74 -18.56
C ALA A 18 -17.22 8.30 -19.11
N VAL A 19 -16.08 7.78 -19.55
CA VAL A 19 -15.89 6.40 -19.97
C VAL A 19 -14.75 5.82 -19.15
N ASN A 20 -14.93 4.62 -18.59
CA ASN A 20 -13.87 3.93 -17.85
C ASN A 20 -12.87 3.23 -18.80
N ALA A 21 -11.80 2.66 -18.28
CA ALA A 21 -10.78 1.98 -19.07
C ALA A 21 -11.30 0.71 -19.76
N ALA A 22 -12.39 0.11 -19.27
CA ALA A 22 -13.10 -0.99 -19.94
C ALA A 22 -13.99 -0.55 -21.09
N GLY A 23 -14.06 0.76 -21.42
CA GLY A 23 -14.89 1.32 -22.48
C GLY A 23 -16.36 1.54 -22.10
N CYS A 24 -16.72 1.42 -20.83
CA CYS A 24 -18.09 1.53 -20.36
C CYS A 24 -18.41 2.90 -19.74
N PRO A 25 -19.70 3.33 -19.77
CA PRO A 25 -20.13 4.58 -19.14
C PRO A 25 -19.78 4.65 -17.67
N SER A 26 -19.29 5.79 -17.22
CA SER A 26 -18.87 6.05 -15.85
C SER A 26 -19.15 7.51 -15.44
N TYR A 27 -18.85 7.86 -14.21
CA TYR A 27 -18.99 9.23 -13.71
C TYR A 27 -17.59 9.83 -13.48
N SER A 28 -17.32 11.00 -14.06
CA SER A 28 -16.08 11.72 -13.80
C SER A 28 -15.93 12.03 -12.31
N ARG A 29 -14.70 11.99 -11.83
CA ARG A 29 -14.38 12.46 -10.49
C ARG A 29 -14.59 13.98 -10.39
N PRO A 30 -15.04 14.48 -9.22
CA PRO A 30 -15.38 15.88 -9.08
C PRO A 30 -14.15 16.82 -9.12
N ASP A 31 -12.94 16.32 -8.87
CA ASP A 31 -11.72 17.10 -8.82
C ASP A 31 -10.56 16.29 -9.43
N ILE A 32 -9.77 16.92 -10.29
CA ILE A 32 -8.55 16.36 -10.88
C ILE A 32 -7.54 15.91 -9.80
N LYS A 33 -7.55 16.54 -8.62
CA LYS A 33 -6.72 16.15 -7.49
C LYS A 33 -7.03 14.74 -6.99
N LEU A 34 -8.28 14.30 -7.10
CA LEU A 34 -8.65 12.92 -6.77
C LEU A 34 -8.05 11.93 -7.78
N ASP A 35 -7.99 12.28 -9.07
CA ASP A 35 -7.31 11.47 -10.07
C ASP A 35 -5.80 11.37 -9.80
N ILE A 36 -5.16 12.49 -9.41
CA ILE A 36 -3.76 12.50 -9.00
C ILE A 36 -3.54 11.62 -7.78
N ALA A 37 -4.37 11.76 -6.74
CA ALA A 37 -4.28 10.94 -5.55
C ALA A 37 -4.43 9.45 -5.89
N ASN A 38 -5.40 9.10 -6.72
CA ASN A 38 -5.63 7.73 -7.16
C ASN A 38 -4.40 7.13 -7.83
N VAL A 39 -3.87 7.77 -8.87
CA VAL A 39 -2.71 7.23 -9.59
C VAL A 39 -1.47 7.18 -8.71
N VAL A 40 -1.24 8.18 -7.87
CA VAL A 40 -0.05 8.23 -6.99
C VAL A 40 -0.11 7.17 -5.90
N LEU A 41 -1.27 6.98 -5.25
CA LEU A 41 -1.39 6.09 -4.09
C LEU A 41 -1.59 4.61 -4.46
N THR A 42 -1.95 4.31 -5.71
CA THR A 42 -2.03 2.93 -6.22
C THR A 42 -0.83 2.50 -7.04
N SER A 43 0.01 3.45 -7.52
CA SER A 43 1.14 3.13 -8.38
C SER A 43 2.31 2.51 -7.62
N MET A 44 2.50 1.21 -7.81
CA MET A 44 3.69 0.50 -7.33
C MET A 44 4.81 0.45 -8.36
N LEU A 45 4.60 0.97 -9.58
CA LEU A 45 5.53 0.93 -10.72
C LEU A 45 6.11 -0.49 -10.94
N ARG A 46 5.21 -1.45 -11.13
CA ARG A 46 5.52 -2.89 -11.21
C ARG A 46 5.25 -3.51 -12.58
N GLY A 47 5.16 -2.70 -13.62
CA GLY A 47 4.86 -3.13 -14.98
C GLY A 47 3.42 -2.85 -15.41
N ASP A 48 3.02 -3.49 -16.51
CA ASP A 48 1.71 -3.31 -17.12
C ASP A 48 0.60 -3.83 -16.20
N SER A 49 -0.52 -3.13 -16.18
CA SER A 49 -1.78 -3.58 -15.60
C SER A 49 -2.76 -4.01 -16.70
N PHE A 50 -3.94 -4.51 -16.33
CA PHE A 50 -4.86 -5.12 -17.28
C PHE A 50 -5.33 -4.14 -18.39
N TYR A 51 -5.64 -2.89 -18.00
CA TYR A 51 -6.15 -1.87 -18.95
C TYR A 51 -5.14 -0.77 -19.28
N GLU A 52 -3.97 -0.71 -18.66
CA GLU A 52 -3.01 0.38 -18.84
C GLU A 52 -1.59 -0.16 -18.85
N SER A 53 -0.81 0.17 -19.89
CA SER A 53 0.62 -0.15 -19.87
C SER A 53 1.36 0.72 -18.85
N GLU A 54 2.51 0.24 -18.35
CA GLU A 54 3.36 1.05 -17.47
C GLU A 54 3.77 2.37 -18.13
N LYS A 55 4.05 2.34 -19.44
CA LYS A 55 4.39 3.52 -20.22
C LYS A 55 3.25 4.55 -20.24
N ASP A 56 2.01 4.11 -20.46
CA ASP A 56 0.85 5.02 -20.51
C ASP A 56 0.58 5.62 -19.12
N ARG A 57 0.73 4.82 -18.06
CA ARG A 57 0.64 5.29 -16.68
C ARG A 57 1.70 6.33 -16.37
N LEU A 58 2.95 6.11 -16.76
CA LEU A 58 4.04 7.08 -16.58
C LEU A 58 3.77 8.37 -17.36
N ASN A 59 3.31 8.27 -18.63
CA ASN A 59 2.95 9.43 -19.43
C ASN A 59 1.81 10.25 -18.79
N ARG A 60 0.81 9.58 -18.22
CA ARG A 60 -0.29 10.22 -17.51
C ARG A 60 0.22 10.95 -16.24
N ILE A 61 1.10 10.34 -15.48
CA ILE A 61 1.74 10.96 -14.31
C ILE A 61 2.57 12.18 -14.74
N GLU A 62 3.37 12.07 -15.81
CA GLU A 62 4.18 13.17 -16.31
C GLU A 62 3.31 14.36 -16.76
N SER A 63 2.20 14.10 -17.43
CA SER A 63 1.25 15.14 -17.82
C SER A 63 0.68 15.90 -16.60
N MET A 64 0.31 15.18 -15.54
CA MET A 64 -0.19 15.79 -14.30
C MET A 64 0.87 16.64 -13.58
N VAL A 65 2.13 16.21 -13.58
CA VAL A 65 3.25 16.95 -12.96
C VAL A 65 3.62 18.19 -13.75
N SER A 66 3.46 18.16 -15.07
CA SER A 66 3.78 19.28 -15.96
C SER A 66 2.80 20.44 -15.83
N ASP A 67 1.63 20.23 -15.25
CA ASP A 67 0.68 21.30 -14.94
C ASP A 67 1.15 22.09 -13.72
N VAL A 68 1.49 23.36 -13.96
CA VAL A 68 2.04 24.27 -12.94
C VAL A 68 1.07 24.50 -11.78
N GLU A 69 -0.25 24.53 -12.04
CA GLU A 69 -1.27 24.76 -11.02
C GLU A 69 -1.42 23.53 -10.11
N LEU A 70 -1.15 22.33 -10.62
CA LEU A 70 -1.26 21.08 -9.89
C LEU A 70 0.05 20.67 -9.20
N SER A 71 1.19 21.23 -9.61
CA SER A 71 2.52 20.79 -9.17
C SER A 71 2.73 20.87 -7.64
N GLU A 72 2.15 21.84 -6.95
CA GLU A 72 2.20 21.90 -5.47
C GLU A 72 1.37 20.78 -4.84
N PHE A 73 0.21 20.44 -5.41
CA PHE A 73 -0.59 19.32 -4.93
C PHE A 73 0.13 17.99 -5.16
N VAL A 74 0.75 17.81 -6.33
CA VAL A 74 1.58 16.63 -6.63
C VAL A 74 2.74 16.49 -5.63
N ALA A 75 3.39 17.61 -5.25
CA ALA A 75 4.43 17.60 -4.23
C ALA A 75 3.90 17.15 -2.85
N LYS A 76 2.70 17.58 -2.47
CA LYS A 76 2.02 17.12 -1.26
C LYS A 76 1.67 15.63 -1.35
N ALA A 77 1.13 15.18 -2.48
CA ALA A 77 0.80 13.77 -2.73
C ALA A 77 2.06 12.87 -2.67
N MET A 78 3.19 13.32 -3.22
CA MET A 78 4.49 12.64 -3.12
C MET A 78 4.92 12.45 -1.66
N VAL A 79 4.84 13.52 -0.86
CA VAL A 79 5.20 13.45 0.57
C VAL A 79 4.28 12.49 1.31
N TYR A 80 2.98 12.57 1.07
CA TYR A 80 1.99 11.68 1.67
C TYR A 80 2.25 10.22 1.28
N ALA A 81 2.43 9.95 -0.01
CA ALA A 81 2.74 8.61 -0.53
C ALA A 81 3.99 8.02 0.14
N ARG A 82 5.02 8.85 0.40
CA ARG A 82 6.26 8.39 1.03
C ARG A 82 6.16 8.21 2.54
N THR A 83 5.52 9.14 3.24
CA THR A 83 5.55 9.19 4.72
C THR A 83 4.41 8.44 5.37
N VAL A 84 3.26 8.40 4.73
CA VAL A 84 2.04 7.71 5.18
C VAL A 84 1.86 6.40 4.41
N GLY A 85 1.76 6.46 3.08
CA GLY A 85 1.55 5.30 2.23
C GLY A 85 2.77 4.35 2.12
N ASN A 86 3.95 4.76 2.60
CA ASN A 86 5.21 4.00 2.47
C ASN A 86 5.56 3.57 1.03
N LEU A 87 5.02 4.27 0.02
CA LEU A 87 5.22 4.02 -1.40
C LEU A 87 6.53 4.69 -1.85
N ARG A 88 7.55 3.89 -2.16
CA ARG A 88 8.89 4.39 -2.46
C ARG A 88 9.07 4.77 -3.92
N SER A 89 8.85 3.84 -4.82
CA SER A 89 9.17 4.01 -6.25
C SER A 89 8.46 5.21 -6.87
N ILE A 90 7.15 5.34 -6.64
CA ILE A 90 6.38 6.48 -7.13
C ILE A 90 6.87 7.80 -6.52
N SER A 91 7.23 7.81 -5.24
CA SER A 91 7.73 9.04 -4.58
C SER A 91 9.08 9.48 -5.15
N HIS A 92 10.00 8.53 -5.45
CA HIS A 92 11.26 8.85 -6.13
C HIS A 92 11.03 9.38 -7.55
N TYR A 93 10.08 8.77 -8.27
CA TYR A 93 9.72 9.20 -9.62
C TYR A 93 9.16 10.63 -9.62
N LEU A 94 8.19 10.91 -8.74
CA LEU A 94 7.63 12.25 -8.57
C LEU A 94 8.66 13.28 -8.11
N ALA A 95 9.62 12.89 -7.25
CA ALA A 95 10.70 13.79 -6.81
C ALA A 95 11.54 14.26 -7.99
N VAL A 96 11.86 13.36 -8.92
CA VAL A 96 12.64 13.70 -10.13
C VAL A 96 11.81 14.54 -11.07
N LEU A 97 10.55 14.18 -11.37
CA LEU A 97 9.68 14.96 -12.24
C LEU A 97 9.42 16.38 -11.71
N LEU A 98 9.21 16.54 -10.41
CA LEU A 98 9.07 17.86 -9.78
C LEU A 98 10.36 18.66 -9.86
N ALA A 99 11.52 18.01 -9.72
CA ALA A 99 12.81 18.68 -9.89
C ALA A 99 13.06 19.14 -11.35
N GLU A 100 12.46 18.45 -12.33
CA GLU A 100 12.46 18.84 -13.75
C GLU A 100 11.53 20.04 -14.02
N ASN A 101 10.31 20.03 -13.46
CA ASN A 101 9.21 20.91 -13.88
C ASN A 101 8.94 22.07 -12.91
N ALA A 102 9.12 21.89 -11.60
CA ALA A 102 8.78 22.89 -10.57
C ALA A 102 9.99 23.74 -10.09
N LYS A 103 10.96 23.99 -10.98
CA LYS A 103 12.18 24.75 -10.65
C LYS A 103 11.84 26.15 -10.15
N GLY A 104 12.52 26.56 -9.05
CA GLY A 104 12.35 27.90 -8.50
C GLY A 104 11.17 28.09 -7.54
N THR A 105 10.30 27.09 -7.38
CA THR A 105 9.17 27.19 -6.44
C THR A 105 9.64 27.01 -4.99
N SER A 106 8.98 27.71 -4.05
CA SER A 106 9.34 27.70 -2.62
C SER A 106 9.04 26.37 -1.93
N TYR A 107 8.04 25.62 -2.39
CA TYR A 107 7.61 24.34 -1.80
C TYR A 107 8.51 23.16 -2.20
N LEU A 108 9.23 23.23 -3.33
CA LEU A 108 9.92 22.07 -3.91
C LEU A 108 10.96 21.47 -2.96
N ARG A 109 11.93 22.29 -2.49
CA ARG A 109 12.97 21.81 -1.56
C ARG A 109 12.41 21.23 -0.27
N PRO A 110 11.49 21.90 0.45
CA PRO A 110 10.85 21.31 1.63
C PRO A 110 10.11 19.98 1.37
N ALA A 111 9.41 19.86 0.25
CA ALA A 111 8.71 18.63 -0.11
C ALA A 111 9.69 17.48 -0.38
N LEU A 112 10.75 17.73 -1.17
CA LEU A 112 11.80 16.74 -1.45
C LEU A 112 12.51 16.29 -0.15
N SER A 113 12.90 17.24 0.73
CA SER A 113 13.55 16.91 2.00
C SER A 113 12.67 16.06 2.91
N LYS A 114 11.34 16.27 2.90
CA LYS A 114 10.37 15.46 3.65
C LYS A 114 10.17 14.07 3.05
N ALA A 115 10.30 13.91 1.73
CA ALA A 115 10.15 12.64 1.06
C ALA A 115 11.39 11.74 1.18
N PHE A 116 12.58 12.32 1.43
CA PHE A 116 13.83 11.58 1.56
C PHE A 116 14.11 11.20 3.01
N ILE A 117 13.47 10.14 3.50
CA ILE A 117 13.51 9.71 4.91
C ILE A 117 14.53 8.59 5.18
N ARG A 118 15.17 8.06 4.14
CA ARG A 118 16.20 7.00 4.22
C ARG A 118 17.35 7.31 3.27
N PRO A 119 18.58 6.90 3.60
CA PRO A 119 19.73 7.12 2.71
C PRO A 119 19.56 6.54 1.30
N ASP A 120 18.87 5.40 1.15
CA ASP A 120 18.62 4.79 -0.16
C ASP A 120 17.55 5.53 -1.00
N ASP A 121 16.72 6.38 -0.41
CA ASP A 121 15.84 7.27 -1.18
C ASP A 121 16.66 8.27 -2.03
N LEU A 122 17.83 8.69 -1.54
CA LEU A 122 18.70 9.61 -2.22
C LEU A 122 19.41 8.97 -3.41
N THR A 123 19.93 7.75 -3.22
CA THR A 123 20.63 7.01 -4.28
C THR A 123 19.69 6.61 -5.41
N GLU A 124 18.47 6.15 -5.09
CA GLU A 124 17.43 5.82 -6.07
C GLU A 124 17.00 7.05 -6.86
N SER A 125 16.75 8.18 -6.18
CA SER A 125 16.36 9.42 -6.86
C SER A 125 17.48 9.98 -7.74
N LEU A 126 18.73 9.86 -7.32
CA LEU A 126 19.87 10.26 -8.16
C LEU A 126 20.07 9.33 -9.35
N ALA A 127 19.89 8.01 -9.16
CA ALA A 127 19.96 7.04 -10.25
C ALA A 127 18.90 7.34 -11.30
N LEU A 128 17.67 7.60 -10.86
CA LEU A 128 16.56 7.97 -11.75
C LEU A 128 16.80 9.31 -12.46
N TRP A 129 17.32 10.34 -11.74
CA TRP A 129 17.72 11.59 -12.37
C TRP A 129 18.73 11.36 -13.50
N ASN A 130 19.79 10.58 -13.24
CA ASN A 130 20.83 10.28 -14.21
C ASN A 130 20.28 9.52 -15.44
N ALA A 131 19.35 8.59 -15.21
CA ALA A 131 18.73 7.82 -16.30
C ALA A 131 17.84 8.69 -17.22
N ARG A 132 17.11 9.65 -16.63
CA ARG A 132 16.22 10.54 -17.39
C ARG A 132 16.94 11.75 -17.99
N ASN A 133 17.95 12.27 -17.32
CA ASN A 133 18.60 13.54 -17.61
C ASN A 133 20.10 13.37 -17.86
N ALA A 134 20.48 12.40 -18.66
CA ALA A 134 21.87 12.09 -18.97
C ALA A 134 22.67 13.37 -19.30
N LYS A 135 23.81 13.57 -18.60
CA LYS A 135 24.72 14.74 -18.74
C LYS A 135 24.19 16.08 -18.21
N GLN A 136 22.97 16.16 -17.66
CA GLN A 136 22.50 17.38 -17.02
C GLN A 136 22.93 17.44 -15.55
N MET A 137 23.23 18.63 -15.06
CA MET A 137 23.54 18.84 -13.64
C MET A 137 22.29 18.65 -12.78
N VAL A 138 22.47 18.04 -11.60
CA VAL A 138 21.40 17.90 -10.60
C VAL A 138 20.91 19.30 -10.19
N PRO A 139 19.58 19.57 -10.27
CA PRO A 139 19.02 20.87 -9.90
C PRO A 139 19.33 21.27 -8.46
N ASN A 140 19.48 22.56 -8.22
CA ASN A 140 19.80 23.07 -6.89
C ASN A 140 18.81 22.65 -5.80
N ALA A 141 17.50 22.59 -6.12
CA ALA A 141 16.48 22.15 -5.16
C ALA A 141 16.71 20.69 -4.73
N LEU A 142 16.96 19.79 -5.69
CA LEU A 142 17.21 18.36 -5.44
C LEU A 142 18.54 18.19 -4.67
N ARG A 143 19.61 18.87 -5.10
CA ARG A 143 20.91 18.83 -4.43
C ARG A 143 20.84 19.32 -2.98
N ARG A 144 20.09 20.40 -2.73
CA ARG A 144 19.89 20.93 -1.37
C ARG A 144 19.03 20.01 -0.52
N ALA A 145 17.99 19.39 -1.10
CA ALA A 145 17.19 18.40 -0.40
C ALA A 145 18.03 17.17 -0.02
N PHE A 146 18.92 16.68 -0.90
CA PHE A 146 19.88 15.63 -0.54
C PHE A 146 20.76 16.03 0.65
N LYS A 147 21.25 17.28 0.64
CA LYS A 147 22.04 17.80 1.77
C LYS A 147 21.24 17.80 3.06
N ASP A 148 20.03 18.37 3.04
CA ASP A 148 19.17 18.47 4.21
C ASP A 148 18.89 17.07 4.80
N SER A 149 18.59 16.09 3.96
CA SER A 149 18.31 14.73 4.38
C SER A 149 19.56 14.00 4.89
N LEU A 150 20.71 14.14 4.23
CA LEU A 150 21.97 13.56 4.70
C LEU A 150 22.33 14.07 6.10
N GLU A 151 22.01 15.32 6.40
CA GLU A 151 22.29 15.94 7.71
C GLU A 151 21.33 15.46 8.82
N THR A 152 20.34 14.59 8.51
CA THR A 152 19.48 13.93 9.51
C THR A 152 19.94 12.52 9.88
N PHE A 153 20.72 11.85 9.03
CA PHE A 153 21.12 10.46 9.23
C PHE A 153 22.34 10.33 10.15
N ASP A 154 22.42 9.21 10.86
CA ASP A 154 23.59 8.86 11.67
C ASP A 154 24.53 7.86 10.96
N ASN A 155 25.69 7.57 11.56
CA ASN A 155 26.67 6.63 11.01
C ASN A 155 26.10 5.21 10.81
N TYR A 156 25.17 4.78 11.67
CA TYR A 156 24.51 3.48 11.52
C TYR A 156 23.66 3.45 10.25
N GLN A 157 22.82 4.46 10.04
CA GLN A 157 21.99 4.58 8.84
C GLN A 157 22.86 4.72 7.58
N LEU A 158 23.89 5.55 7.60
CA LEU A 158 24.82 5.72 6.49
C LEU A 158 25.48 4.39 6.11
N LYS A 159 26.03 3.64 7.10
CA LYS A 159 26.65 2.33 6.86
C LYS A 159 25.68 1.29 6.35
N LYS A 160 24.47 1.25 6.93
CA LYS A 160 23.42 0.27 6.57
C LYS A 160 23.02 0.37 5.09
N TYR A 161 23.04 1.57 4.52
CA TYR A 161 22.61 1.83 3.16
C TYR A 161 23.79 2.15 2.19
N ALA A 162 25.03 2.00 2.64
CA ALA A 162 26.21 2.13 1.80
C ALA A 162 26.43 0.87 0.93
N ALA A 163 25.51 0.60 0.00
CA ALA A 163 25.58 -0.56 -0.88
C ALA A 163 26.64 -0.35 -1.99
N GLU A 164 27.68 -1.19 -2.00
CA GLU A 164 28.77 -1.11 -3.00
C GLU A 164 28.37 -1.61 -4.38
N ARG A 165 27.33 -2.44 -4.50
CA ARG A 165 26.86 -3.03 -5.77
C ARG A 165 25.88 -2.14 -6.54
N SER A 166 25.42 -1.04 -5.96
CA SER A 166 24.50 -0.11 -6.62
C SER A 166 25.19 0.70 -7.71
N ALA A 167 24.48 1.01 -8.80
CA ALA A 167 24.99 1.87 -9.88
C ALA A 167 25.32 3.28 -9.36
N VAL A 168 24.48 3.84 -8.51
CA VAL A 168 24.74 5.09 -7.77
C VAL A 168 24.96 4.74 -6.31
N LYS A 169 26.10 5.15 -5.77
CA LYS A 169 26.48 4.87 -4.38
C LYS A 169 26.16 6.07 -3.48
N LEU A 170 25.94 5.83 -2.20
CA LEU A 170 25.65 6.91 -1.25
C LEU A 170 26.80 7.96 -1.19
N ARG A 171 28.06 7.52 -1.36
CA ARG A 171 29.21 8.42 -1.48
C ARG A 171 29.13 9.40 -2.66
N ASP A 172 28.45 9.02 -3.76
CA ASP A 172 28.27 9.89 -4.93
C ASP A 172 27.28 11.01 -4.60
N VAL A 173 26.20 10.68 -3.88
CA VAL A 173 25.26 11.67 -3.35
C VAL A 173 25.95 12.65 -2.41
N VAL A 174 26.80 12.16 -1.49
CA VAL A 174 27.57 13.01 -0.56
C VAL A 174 28.48 13.98 -1.29
N LYS A 175 29.19 13.52 -2.34
CA LYS A 175 30.07 14.38 -3.17
C LYS A 175 29.30 15.49 -3.88
N ILE A 176 28.07 15.20 -4.36
CA ILE A 176 27.19 16.17 -5.04
C ILE A 176 26.59 17.15 -4.03
N ALA A 177 26.04 16.64 -2.92
CA ALA A 177 25.29 17.42 -1.94
C ALA A 177 26.17 18.25 -1.00
N ARG A 178 27.39 17.77 -0.69
CA ARG A 178 28.36 18.39 0.23
C ARG A 178 27.73 18.75 1.58
N PRO A 179 27.21 17.75 2.32
CA PRO A 179 26.61 17.95 3.64
C PRO A 179 27.68 18.32 4.67
N LYS A 180 27.24 18.93 5.79
CA LYS A 180 28.12 19.22 6.91
C LYS A 180 28.36 17.99 7.77
N PRO A 181 29.61 17.61 8.06
CA PRO A 181 29.89 16.51 8.98
C PRO A 181 29.51 16.88 10.42
N SER A 182 29.37 15.87 11.28
CA SER A 182 29.23 16.04 12.73
C SER A 182 29.71 14.77 13.44
N GLU A 183 29.80 14.77 14.77
CA GLU A 183 30.14 13.57 15.54
C GLU A 183 29.24 12.37 15.25
N LYS A 184 27.96 12.62 14.90
CA LYS A 184 26.99 11.56 14.57
C LYS A 184 27.09 11.05 13.14
N ARG A 185 27.84 11.76 12.26
CA ARG A 185 27.90 11.46 10.82
C ARG A 185 29.27 11.77 10.25
N ASP A 186 30.01 10.75 9.93
CA ASP A 186 31.34 10.83 9.32
C ASP A 186 31.25 10.55 7.81
N PHE A 187 31.02 11.61 7.05
CA PHE A 187 30.96 11.50 5.59
C PHE A 187 32.33 11.21 4.96
N LYS A 188 33.45 11.52 5.64
CA LYS A 188 34.79 11.18 5.18
C LYS A 188 34.96 9.64 5.24
N ALA A 189 34.67 9.05 6.39
CA ALA A 189 34.73 7.60 6.56
C ALA A 189 33.77 6.86 5.61
N LEU A 190 32.57 7.43 5.31
CA LEU A 190 31.68 6.89 4.30
C LEU A 190 32.30 6.88 2.90
N ILE A 191 32.95 7.99 2.49
CA ILE A 191 33.59 8.10 1.18
C ILE A 191 34.77 7.13 1.06
N GLU A 192 35.58 7.01 2.11
CA GLU A 192 36.75 6.14 2.21
C GLU A 192 36.38 4.66 2.45
N GLY A 193 35.13 4.36 2.79
CA GLY A 193 34.65 3.00 3.10
C GLY A 193 35.06 2.48 4.48
N THR A 194 35.52 3.36 5.36
CA THR A 194 36.06 3.03 6.71
C THR A 194 35.04 3.12 7.84
N LEU A 195 33.75 3.39 7.53
CA LEU A 195 32.70 3.34 8.56
C LEU A 195 32.67 1.97 9.26
N PRO A 196 32.51 1.94 10.60
CA PRO A 196 32.49 0.69 11.37
C PRO A 196 31.48 -0.32 10.83
N ASN A 197 31.84 -1.60 10.90
CA ASN A 197 30.90 -2.65 10.54
C ASN A 197 29.73 -2.71 11.53
N ILE A 198 28.54 -2.97 10.99
CA ILE A 198 27.32 -3.11 11.77
C ILE A 198 26.71 -4.50 11.56
N MET A 199 26.12 -5.04 12.60
CA MET A 199 25.35 -6.29 12.51
C MET A 199 23.93 -5.95 12.08
N THR A 200 23.51 -6.48 10.94
CA THR A 200 22.14 -6.39 10.40
C THR A 200 21.73 -7.77 9.87
N ALA A 201 20.43 -8.01 9.69
CA ALA A 201 19.97 -9.26 9.07
C ALA A 201 20.64 -9.52 7.71
N GLN A 202 20.93 -8.47 6.95
CA GLN A 202 21.59 -8.59 5.67
C GLN A 202 23.08 -9.04 5.81
N THR A 203 23.81 -8.45 6.75
CA THR A 203 25.22 -8.83 6.99
C THR A 203 25.31 -10.23 7.60
N VAL A 204 24.40 -10.62 8.47
CA VAL A 204 24.30 -11.97 9.02
C VAL A 204 24.02 -12.99 7.92
N ASN A 205 23.08 -12.73 7.02
CA ASN A 205 22.79 -13.63 5.89
C ASN A 205 23.96 -13.76 4.91
N ALA A 206 24.73 -12.70 4.70
CA ALA A 206 25.83 -12.69 3.74
C ALA A 206 27.15 -13.27 4.29
N GLY A 207 27.41 -13.07 5.58
CA GLY A 207 28.72 -13.33 6.19
C GLY A 207 28.75 -14.48 7.21
N SER A 208 27.60 -15.09 7.55
CA SER A 208 27.53 -16.18 8.54
C SER A 208 26.94 -17.45 7.92
N THR A 209 27.33 -18.61 8.44
CA THR A 209 26.81 -19.92 8.02
C THR A 209 26.31 -20.71 9.24
N GLY A 210 25.33 -21.59 9.03
CA GLY A 210 24.88 -22.57 10.05
C GLY A 210 24.69 -21.97 11.46
N GLU A 211 25.38 -22.56 12.42
CA GLU A 211 25.28 -22.21 13.85
C GLU A 211 25.65 -20.75 14.17
N ASP A 212 26.63 -20.18 13.46
CA ASP A 212 27.00 -18.78 13.64
C ASP A 212 25.84 -17.86 13.24
N ARG A 213 25.11 -18.22 12.18
CA ARG A 213 23.94 -17.45 11.74
C ARG A 213 22.81 -17.53 12.76
N ALA A 214 22.52 -18.73 13.30
CA ALA A 214 21.52 -18.91 14.34
C ALA A 214 21.86 -18.12 15.60
N SER A 215 23.11 -18.21 16.06
CA SER A 215 23.62 -17.47 17.24
C SER A 215 23.54 -15.96 17.05
N ASN A 216 23.93 -15.45 15.88
CA ASN A 216 23.85 -14.03 15.56
C ASN A 216 22.39 -13.52 15.56
N TYR A 217 21.45 -14.26 14.99
CA TYR A 217 20.05 -13.89 15.03
C TYR A 217 19.47 -13.91 16.45
N LYS A 218 19.84 -14.94 17.24
CA LYS A 218 19.44 -15.02 18.66
C LYS A 218 19.95 -13.81 19.45
N ALA A 219 21.22 -13.46 19.31
CA ALA A 219 21.81 -12.28 19.95
C ALA A 219 21.10 -10.98 19.54
N MET A 220 20.82 -10.81 18.22
CA MET A 220 20.08 -9.64 17.74
C MET A 220 18.66 -9.53 18.31
N LEU A 221 17.97 -10.65 18.54
CA LEU A 221 16.64 -10.68 19.15
C LEU A 221 16.72 -10.32 20.64
N GLN A 222 17.65 -10.96 21.39
CA GLN A 222 17.87 -10.70 22.82
C GLN A 222 18.24 -9.24 23.08
N GLU A 223 19.12 -8.66 22.27
CA GLU A 223 19.57 -7.28 22.36
C GLU A 223 18.57 -6.27 21.73
N ARG A 224 17.44 -6.73 21.21
CA ARG A 224 16.41 -5.91 20.53
C ARG A 224 16.97 -5.10 19.34
N LYS A 225 18.03 -5.60 18.70
CA LYS A 225 18.65 -5.01 17.51
C LYS A 225 18.00 -5.46 16.20
N LEU A 226 17.23 -6.55 16.20
CA LEU A 226 16.46 -7.00 15.06
C LEU A 226 15.09 -6.29 15.06
N GLY A 227 14.90 -5.33 14.16
CA GLY A 227 13.62 -4.63 14.05
C GLY A 227 12.50 -5.53 13.54
N TYR A 228 11.25 -5.21 13.87
CA TYR A 228 10.05 -5.99 13.58
C TYR A 228 9.96 -6.44 12.10
N MET A 229 10.00 -5.49 11.17
CA MET A 229 9.97 -5.77 9.73
C MET A 229 11.15 -6.65 9.27
N ALA A 230 12.32 -6.47 9.88
CA ALA A 230 13.49 -7.28 9.53
C ALA A 230 13.33 -8.72 10.04
N ALA A 231 12.78 -8.92 11.23
CA ALA A 231 12.45 -10.24 11.78
C ALA A 231 11.43 -10.95 10.90
N LEU A 232 10.34 -10.26 10.53
CA LEU A 232 9.28 -10.83 9.69
C LEU A 232 9.80 -11.25 8.31
N LYS A 233 10.63 -10.43 7.66
CA LYS A 233 11.25 -10.75 6.36
C LYS A 233 12.29 -11.87 6.40
N ASN A 234 12.88 -12.11 7.56
CA ASN A 234 13.95 -13.10 7.72
C ASN A 234 13.51 -14.33 8.51
N VAL A 235 12.23 -14.48 8.83
CA VAL A 235 11.74 -15.62 9.61
C VAL A 235 12.18 -16.96 9.03
N ARG A 236 12.05 -17.15 7.71
CA ARG A 236 12.55 -18.33 7.00
C ARG A 236 14.07 -18.53 7.19
N ASN A 237 14.85 -17.46 7.04
CA ASN A 237 16.31 -17.55 7.17
C ASN A 237 16.73 -17.90 8.60
N ILE A 238 16.01 -17.39 9.59
CA ILE A 238 16.23 -17.68 11.02
C ILE A 238 15.93 -19.14 11.32
N LEU A 239 14.81 -19.66 10.81
CA LEU A 239 14.43 -21.07 10.97
C LEU A 239 15.43 -22.01 10.26
N ASN A 240 15.78 -21.70 9.01
CA ASN A 240 16.74 -22.51 8.24
C ASN A 240 18.17 -22.46 8.81
N ALA A 241 18.50 -21.47 9.63
CA ALA A 241 19.77 -21.43 10.36
C ALA A 241 19.82 -22.40 11.56
N GLY A 242 18.69 -23.03 11.91
CA GLY A 242 18.61 -23.95 13.06
C GLY A 242 18.19 -23.24 14.35
N ALA A 243 17.22 -22.31 14.27
CA ALA A 243 16.69 -21.61 15.45
C ALA A 243 16.21 -22.60 16.52
N ASP A 244 16.67 -22.42 17.75
CA ASP A 244 16.22 -23.17 18.91
C ASP A 244 14.86 -22.68 19.45
N ALA A 245 14.27 -23.41 20.38
CA ALA A 245 12.99 -23.07 20.99
C ALA A 245 12.97 -21.69 21.67
N GLU A 246 14.10 -21.25 22.23
CA GLU A 246 14.23 -19.92 22.85
C GLU A 246 14.18 -18.83 21.78
N THR A 247 14.90 -18.98 20.68
CA THR A 247 14.88 -18.06 19.53
C THR A 247 13.47 -17.92 18.96
N ILE A 248 12.76 -19.04 18.85
CA ILE A 248 11.37 -19.07 18.36
C ILE A 248 10.43 -18.33 19.34
N LYS A 249 10.60 -18.54 20.64
CA LYS A 249 9.85 -17.80 21.66
C LYS A 249 10.09 -16.28 21.52
N LEU A 250 11.33 -15.84 21.37
CA LEU A 250 11.68 -14.42 21.18
C LEU A 250 11.03 -13.84 19.89
N LEU A 251 10.99 -14.61 18.82
CA LEU A 251 10.28 -14.22 17.58
C LEU A 251 8.78 -14.09 17.81
N CYS A 252 8.16 -15.06 18.46
CA CYS A 252 6.73 -15.05 18.77
C CYS A 252 6.37 -13.86 19.66
N ASP A 253 7.18 -13.60 20.70
CA ASP A 253 6.98 -12.45 21.59
C ASP A 253 7.13 -11.12 20.85
N LEU A 254 8.07 -11.02 19.90
CA LEU A 254 8.23 -9.85 19.04
C LEU A 254 7.02 -9.66 18.13
N PHE A 255 6.52 -10.71 17.46
CA PHE A 255 5.39 -10.61 16.53
C PHE A 255 4.07 -10.27 17.24
N ARG A 256 3.90 -10.65 18.49
CA ARG A 256 2.77 -10.28 19.35
C ARG A 256 2.90 -8.92 20.02
N ASN A 257 4.06 -8.27 19.91
CA ASN A 257 4.27 -6.97 20.54
C ASN A 257 3.56 -5.87 19.75
N GLU A 258 2.40 -5.43 20.24
CA GLU A 258 1.56 -4.43 19.62
C GLU A 258 2.33 -3.13 19.30
N LYS A 259 3.04 -2.57 20.29
CA LYS A 259 3.81 -1.34 20.10
C LYS A 259 4.89 -1.49 19.03
N ALA A 260 5.58 -2.63 18.99
CA ALA A 260 6.61 -2.89 17.99
C ALA A 260 5.99 -3.06 16.60
N CYS A 261 4.85 -3.75 16.49
CA CYS A 261 4.10 -3.93 15.27
C CYS A 261 3.66 -2.57 14.69
N LEU A 262 2.94 -1.77 15.45
CA LEU A 262 2.42 -0.46 15.04
C LEU A 262 3.55 0.52 14.67
N ASN A 263 4.60 0.60 15.50
CA ASN A 263 5.76 1.45 15.20
C ASN A 263 6.52 1.02 13.94
N SER A 264 6.47 -0.26 13.57
CA SER A 264 7.12 -0.78 12.36
C SER A 264 6.44 -0.30 11.08
N LYS A 265 5.18 0.13 11.16
CA LYS A 265 4.31 0.45 10.01
C LYS A 265 4.25 -0.70 9.01
N CYS A 266 4.25 -1.94 9.53
CA CYS A 266 4.23 -3.14 8.71
C CYS A 266 2.82 -3.35 8.20
N LEU A 267 2.64 -3.31 6.89
CA LEU A 267 1.33 -3.52 6.25
C LEU A 267 0.95 -5.01 6.28
N PRO A 268 -0.35 -5.35 6.27
CA PRO A 268 -0.87 -6.73 6.31
C PRO A 268 -0.22 -7.67 5.30
N PHE A 269 0.14 -7.19 4.11
CA PHE A 269 0.81 -7.97 3.07
C PHE A 269 2.09 -8.67 3.54
N ARG A 270 2.86 -8.04 4.44
CA ARG A 270 4.13 -8.59 4.93
C ARG A 270 3.96 -9.79 5.83
N PHE A 271 2.83 -9.86 6.51
CA PHE A 271 2.48 -11.03 7.32
C PHE A 271 2.06 -12.20 6.44
N VAL A 272 1.34 -11.93 5.34
CA VAL A 272 0.99 -12.95 4.35
C VAL A 272 2.25 -13.49 3.67
N ASP A 273 3.20 -12.61 3.29
CA ASP A 273 4.50 -13.01 2.77
C ASP A 273 5.22 -13.94 3.76
N ALA A 274 5.31 -13.55 5.04
CA ALA A 274 5.98 -14.33 6.08
C ALA A 274 5.28 -15.67 6.34
N TYR A 275 3.95 -15.69 6.40
CA TYR A 275 3.16 -16.90 6.51
C TYR A 275 3.45 -17.88 5.36
N ASN A 276 3.43 -17.40 4.12
CA ASN A 276 3.71 -18.21 2.94
C ASN A 276 5.13 -18.80 2.95
N GLU A 277 6.11 -18.06 3.46
CA GLU A 277 7.50 -18.52 3.60
C GLU A 277 7.66 -19.58 4.69
N VAL A 278 6.82 -19.60 5.71
CA VAL A 278 6.96 -20.46 6.89
C VAL A 278 6.12 -21.73 6.81
N LYS A 279 4.88 -21.64 6.28
CA LYS A 279 3.90 -22.74 6.31
C LYS A 279 4.37 -24.05 5.67
N GLY A 280 5.28 -23.98 4.69
CA GLY A 280 5.79 -25.11 3.92
C GLY A 280 7.19 -25.56 4.32
N LEU A 281 7.78 -25.00 5.37
CA LEU A 281 9.13 -25.34 5.79
C LEU A 281 9.20 -26.74 6.40
N ASN A 282 10.28 -27.46 6.06
CA ASN A 282 10.64 -28.71 6.74
C ASN A 282 11.32 -28.39 8.08
N PHE A 283 10.52 -28.14 9.09
CA PHE A 283 10.93 -27.78 10.44
C PHE A 283 9.99 -28.43 11.46
N ASP A 284 10.29 -28.36 12.75
CA ASP A 284 9.42 -28.88 13.81
C ASP A 284 8.00 -28.33 13.68
N ARG A 285 7.01 -29.23 13.56
CA ARG A 285 5.61 -28.85 13.29
C ARG A 285 4.96 -28.07 14.41
N ILE A 286 5.37 -28.31 15.67
CA ILE A 286 4.81 -27.60 16.82
C ILE A 286 5.33 -26.16 16.81
N LEU A 287 6.62 -25.99 16.57
CA LEU A 287 7.26 -24.68 16.50
C LEU A 287 6.76 -23.87 15.30
N ILE A 288 6.55 -24.50 14.15
CA ILE A 288 5.91 -23.85 12.98
C ILE A 288 4.51 -23.33 13.33
N LYS A 289 3.68 -24.13 13.98
CA LYS A 289 2.35 -23.70 14.42
C LYS A 289 2.40 -22.50 15.37
N GLN A 290 3.37 -22.47 16.30
CA GLN A 290 3.54 -21.35 17.22
C GLN A 290 3.93 -20.06 16.49
N ILE A 291 4.85 -20.14 15.51
CA ILE A 291 5.26 -18.98 14.71
C ILE A 291 4.11 -18.50 13.82
N VAL A 292 3.41 -19.41 13.15
CA VAL A 292 2.26 -19.08 12.31
C VAL A 292 1.17 -18.36 13.13
N ALA A 293 0.86 -18.86 14.31
CA ALA A 293 -0.08 -18.19 15.22
C ALA A 293 0.42 -16.79 15.64
N ALA A 294 1.71 -16.63 15.91
CA ALA A 294 2.27 -15.31 16.27
C ALA A 294 2.27 -14.33 15.07
N ILE A 295 2.51 -14.82 13.85
CA ILE A 295 2.39 -14.02 12.62
C ILE A 295 0.93 -13.61 12.39
N GLU A 296 -0.03 -14.49 12.67
CA GLU A 296 -1.46 -14.18 12.58
C GLU A 296 -1.89 -13.14 13.62
N ASP A 297 -1.38 -13.24 14.86
CA ASP A 297 -1.62 -12.23 15.91
C ASP A 297 -1.06 -10.86 15.47
N GLY A 298 0.14 -10.84 14.90
CA GLY A 298 0.74 -9.62 14.34
C GLY A 298 -0.06 -9.04 13.16
N PHE A 299 -0.60 -9.90 12.28
CA PHE A 299 -1.50 -9.48 11.21
C PHE A 299 -2.74 -8.78 11.77
N LYS A 300 -3.40 -9.38 12.78
CA LYS A 300 -4.57 -8.80 13.45
C LYS A 300 -4.25 -7.44 14.07
N ILE A 301 -3.11 -7.31 14.74
CA ILE A 301 -2.65 -6.03 15.31
C ILE A 301 -2.48 -4.98 14.20
N SER A 302 -1.84 -5.34 13.09
CA SER A 302 -1.62 -4.41 11.97
C SER A 302 -2.92 -3.95 11.30
N ALA A 303 -3.98 -4.75 11.41
CA ALA A 303 -5.29 -4.49 10.83
C ALA A 303 -6.22 -3.61 11.68
N MET A 304 -5.94 -3.45 12.98
CA MET A 304 -6.82 -2.73 13.91
C MET A 304 -6.92 -1.22 13.65
N ASN A 305 -6.02 -0.64 12.86
CA ASN A 305 -5.91 0.81 12.68
C ASN A 305 -6.63 1.34 11.43
N THR A 306 -7.57 0.62 10.85
CA THR A 306 -8.21 1.09 9.60
C THR A 306 -9.13 2.30 9.78
N GLY A 307 -9.57 2.63 11.01
CA GLY A 307 -10.34 3.85 11.33
C GLY A 307 -11.61 4.12 10.51
N LEU A 308 -11.88 3.28 9.50
CA LEU A 308 -12.95 3.45 8.52
C LEU A 308 -14.34 3.12 9.06
N VAL A 309 -14.37 2.39 10.15
CA VAL A 309 -15.58 1.87 10.73
C VAL A 309 -15.63 2.17 12.22
N LYS A 310 -16.80 2.58 12.70
CA LYS A 310 -17.01 2.83 14.13
C LYS A 310 -17.45 1.56 14.84
N ASP A 311 -17.11 1.46 16.11
CA ASP A 311 -17.58 0.35 16.95
C ASP A 311 -19.10 0.21 16.88
N GLY A 312 -19.56 -1.01 16.60
CA GLY A 312 -20.98 -1.35 16.51
C GLY A 312 -21.65 -1.09 15.15
N GLU A 313 -20.98 -0.47 14.17
CA GLU A 313 -21.49 -0.35 12.79
C GLU A 313 -21.55 -1.74 12.12
N LYS A 314 -22.64 -2.00 11.40
CA LYS A 314 -22.81 -3.19 10.56
C LYS A 314 -22.22 -2.93 9.18
N ILE A 315 -21.46 -3.90 8.65
CA ILE A 315 -20.68 -3.69 7.43
C ILE A 315 -20.89 -4.83 6.45
N ALA A 316 -21.03 -4.46 5.17
CA ALA A 316 -20.84 -5.37 4.06
C ALA A 316 -19.49 -5.08 3.37
N ILE A 317 -18.69 -6.11 3.18
CA ILE A 317 -17.43 -6.02 2.46
C ILE A 317 -17.58 -6.78 1.14
N LEU A 318 -17.43 -6.07 0.03
CA LEU A 318 -17.57 -6.58 -1.31
C LEU A 318 -16.22 -6.60 -2.01
N LEU A 319 -15.75 -7.78 -2.44
CA LEU A 319 -14.48 -7.96 -3.16
C LEU A 319 -14.76 -8.30 -4.62
N ASP A 320 -14.25 -7.45 -5.51
CA ASP A 320 -14.22 -7.69 -6.95
C ASP A 320 -13.25 -8.82 -7.28
N GLU A 321 -13.75 -9.87 -7.97
CA GLU A 321 -12.96 -11.00 -8.43
C GLU A 321 -13.01 -11.16 -9.95
N SER A 322 -13.36 -10.09 -10.67
CA SER A 322 -13.39 -10.03 -12.15
C SER A 322 -12.01 -10.25 -12.77
N GLY A 323 -11.99 -10.49 -14.07
CA GLY A 323 -10.77 -10.81 -14.80
C GLY A 323 -9.68 -9.74 -14.71
N SER A 324 -10.05 -8.46 -14.69
CA SER A 324 -9.11 -7.33 -14.57
C SER A 324 -8.42 -7.24 -13.21
N MET A 325 -9.03 -7.82 -12.18
CA MET A 325 -8.45 -7.88 -10.83
C MET A 325 -7.25 -8.84 -10.74
N GLY A 326 -7.12 -9.78 -11.68
CA GLY A 326 -6.06 -10.80 -11.71
C GLY A 326 -6.15 -11.75 -10.51
N GLY A 327 -5.20 -12.68 -10.40
CA GLY A 327 -5.20 -13.69 -9.30
C GLY A 327 -3.82 -13.97 -8.72
N ASN A 328 -2.78 -13.36 -9.25
CA ASN A 328 -1.40 -13.57 -8.80
C ASN A 328 -1.00 -12.62 -7.67
N VAL A 329 0.10 -12.94 -6.99
CA VAL A 329 0.67 -12.08 -5.96
C VAL A 329 0.92 -10.68 -6.51
N GLY A 330 0.40 -9.68 -5.80
CA GLY A 330 0.55 -8.28 -6.13
C GLY A 330 -0.51 -7.72 -7.10
N THR A 331 -1.44 -8.51 -7.63
CA THR A 331 -2.57 -8.02 -8.41
C THR A 331 -3.62 -7.35 -7.52
N PRO A 332 -4.55 -6.54 -8.10
CA PRO A 332 -5.63 -5.94 -7.33
C PRO A 332 -6.44 -6.93 -6.50
N PHE A 333 -6.76 -8.11 -7.05
CA PHE A 333 -7.47 -9.15 -6.30
C PHE A 333 -6.68 -9.61 -5.06
N TYR A 334 -5.39 -9.91 -5.23
CA TYR A 334 -4.54 -10.33 -4.11
C TYR A 334 -4.51 -9.28 -2.99
N ILE A 335 -4.40 -8.01 -3.37
CA ILE A 335 -4.40 -6.88 -2.45
C ILE A 335 -5.77 -6.74 -1.77
N GLY A 336 -6.86 -6.73 -2.54
CA GLY A 336 -8.22 -6.62 -2.03
C GLY A 336 -8.60 -7.76 -1.09
N ASN A 337 -8.16 -8.99 -1.40
CA ASN A 337 -8.38 -10.17 -0.56
C ASN A 337 -7.68 -10.03 0.82
N ILE A 338 -6.45 -9.53 0.84
CA ILE A 338 -5.72 -9.25 2.09
C ILE A 338 -6.38 -8.11 2.88
N LEU A 339 -6.81 -7.04 2.21
CA LEU A 339 -7.48 -5.92 2.87
C LEU A 339 -8.85 -6.34 3.43
N MET A 340 -9.62 -7.16 2.69
CA MET A 340 -10.87 -7.73 3.17
C MET A 340 -10.66 -8.59 4.42
N ALA A 341 -9.65 -9.47 4.41
CA ALA A 341 -9.27 -10.27 5.57
C ALA A 341 -8.84 -9.40 6.76
N ALA A 342 -8.04 -8.36 6.50
CA ALA A 342 -7.57 -7.44 7.53
C ALA A 342 -8.75 -6.66 8.16
N MET A 343 -9.62 -6.09 7.34
CA MET A 343 -10.81 -5.37 7.80
C MET A 343 -11.73 -6.27 8.62
N SER A 344 -11.96 -7.51 8.17
CA SER A 344 -12.83 -8.47 8.86
C SER A 344 -12.30 -8.87 10.24
N THR A 345 -10.98 -8.91 10.44
CA THR A 345 -10.39 -9.30 11.75
C THR A 345 -10.51 -8.22 12.82
N GLY A 346 -10.65 -6.95 12.42
CA GLY A 346 -10.85 -5.82 13.34
C GLY A 346 -12.32 -5.57 13.71
N LEU A 347 -13.26 -6.34 13.15
CA LEU A 347 -14.70 -6.13 13.28
C LEU A 347 -15.38 -7.27 14.02
N ASP A 348 -16.53 -6.97 14.65
CA ASP A 348 -17.40 -8.00 15.19
C ASP A 348 -17.98 -8.85 14.04
N THR A 349 -17.70 -10.15 14.07
CA THR A 349 -18.17 -11.11 13.06
C THR A 349 -19.69 -11.19 12.92
N ASN A 350 -20.44 -10.85 13.98
CA ASN A 350 -21.89 -10.80 13.95
C ASN A 350 -22.43 -9.58 13.18
N ASN A 351 -21.60 -8.58 12.97
CA ASN A 351 -21.93 -7.33 12.30
C ASN A 351 -21.30 -7.20 10.90
N THR A 352 -20.65 -8.25 10.40
CA THR A 352 -19.90 -8.20 9.14
C THR A 352 -20.39 -9.30 8.20
N VAL A 353 -20.75 -8.92 6.97
CA VAL A 353 -21.05 -9.84 5.87
C VAL A 353 -20.07 -9.62 4.73
N GLY A 354 -19.65 -10.69 4.07
CA GLY A 354 -18.70 -10.66 2.97
C GLY A 354 -19.28 -11.20 1.69
N TYR A 355 -18.98 -10.56 0.56
CA TYR A 355 -19.32 -11.04 -0.78
C TYR A 355 -18.12 -10.92 -1.70
N CYS A 356 -17.92 -11.93 -2.56
CA CYS A 356 -17.08 -11.82 -3.75
C CYS A 356 -17.98 -11.77 -4.99
N TRP A 357 -17.59 -11.01 -6.00
CA TRP A 357 -18.43 -10.80 -7.18
C TRP A 357 -17.61 -10.63 -8.47
N SER A 358 -18.17 -11.16 -9.55
CA SER A 358 -17.73 -10.98 -10.94
C SER A 358 -18.95 -10.89 -11.85
N ASP A 359 -19.25 -11.88 -12.67
CA ASP A 359 -20.53 -12.01 -13.38
C ASP A 359 -21.68 -12.30 -12.38
N TYR A 360 -21.38 -13.04 -11.32
CA TYR A 360 -22.27 -13.40 -10.24
C TYR A 360 -21.69 -13.01 -8.90
N SER A 361 -22.55 -12.86 -7.90
CA SER A 361 -22.17 -12.60 -6.52
C SER A 361 -22.33 -13.86 -5.67
N ARG A 362 -21.40 -14.08 -4.76
CA ARG A 362 -21.44 -15.15 -3.76
C ARG A 362 -21.06 -14.63 -2.40
N GLU A 363 -21.78 -15.08 -1.38
CA GLU A 363 -21.42 -14.80 0.00
C GLU A 363 -20.16 -15.58 0.39
N VAL A 364 -19.30 -14.97 1.20
CA VAL A 364 -18.07 -15.57 1.72
C VAL A 364 -18.01 -15.37 3.23
N ALA A 365 -17.60 -16.41 3.95
CA ALA A 365 -17.40 -16.32 5.38
C ALA A 365 -16.16 -15.50 5.69
N VAL A 366 -16.34 -14.35 6.33
CA VAL A 366 -15.26 -13.41 6.70
C VAL A 366 -14.77 -13.59 8.13
N ASN A 367 -15.21 -14.65 8.81
CA ASN A 367 -14.81 -15.00 10.17
C ASN A 367 -13.70 -16.06 10.18
N GLY A 368 -12.96 -16.16 11.28
CA GLY A 368 -11.92 -17.16 11.48
C GLY A 368 -10.50 -16.65 11.21
N SER A 369 -9.60 -17.55 10.76
CA SER A 369 -8.22 -17.20 10.43
C SER A 369 -8.16 -16.38 9.15
N PRO A 370 -7.53 -15.19 9.18
CA PRO A 370 -7.33 -14.37 7.98
C PRO A 370 -6.52 -15.09 6.91
N PHE A 371 -5.54 -15.89 7.30
CA PHE A 371 -4.73 -16.66 6.34
C PHE A 371 -5.53 -17.76 5.67
N HIS A 372 -6.41 -18.44 6.42
CA HIS A 372 -7.31 -19.43 5.84
C HIS A 372 -8.27 -18.79 4.85
N PHE A 373 -8.84 -17.63 5.19
CA PHE A 373 -9.69 -16.86 4.28
C PHE A 373 -8.94 -16.50 2.99
N ILE A 374 -7.72 -15.92 3.10
CA ILE A 374 -6.91 -15.52 1.94
C ILE A 374 -6.56 -16.71 1.05
N GLU A 375 -6.26 -17.87 1.63
CA GLU A 375 -5.93 -19.08 0.86
C GLU A 375 -7.11 -19.70 0.12
N ASN A 376 -8.30 -19.61 0.69
CA ASN A 376 -9.50 -20.25 0.14
C ASN A 376 -10.34 -19.32 -0.75
N THR A 377 -10.12 -18.01 -0.69
CA THR A 377 -10.76 -17.06 -1.59
C THR A 377 -9.97 -16.98 -2.89
N ARG A 378 -10.58 -17.40 -3.98
CA ARG A 378 -9.99 -17.42 -5.33
C ARG A 378 -10.78 -16.51 -6.25
N THR A 379 -10.08 -15.87 -7.18
CA THR A 379 -10.76 -15.16 -8.28
C THR A 379 -11.47 -16.17 -9.19
N THR A 380 -12.67 -15.82 -9.61
CA THR A 380 -13.42 -16.59 -10.61
C THR A 380 -13.17 -16.06 -12.02
N GLY A 381 -12.59 -14.87 -12.15
CA GLY A 381 -12.50 -14.15 -13.42
C GLY A 381 -13.89 -13.69 -13.91
N GLY A 382 -14.04 -13.50 -15.22
CA GLY A 382 -15.29 -13.06 -15.83
C GLY A 382 -15.45 -11.54 -15.88
N GLY A 383 -16.69 -11.09 -16.04
CA GLY A 383 -17.06 -9.68 -16.13
C GLY A 383 -17.16 -9.01 -14.75
N THR A 384 -17.53 -7.73 -14.75
CA THR A 384 -17.58 -6.88 -13.57
C THR A 384 -19.00 -6.37 -13.32
N ASN A 385 -19.82 -7.20 -12.65
CA ASN A 385 -21.24 -6.93 -12.37
C ASN A 385 -21.47 -6.54 -10.90
N LEU A 386 -21.13 -5.33 -10.52
CA LEU A 386 -21.33 -4.81 -9.16
C LEU A 386 -22.82 -4.82 -8.74
N ALA A 387 -23.75 -4.62 -9.66
CA ALA A 387 -25.19 -4.65 -9.36
C ALA A 387 -25.62 -5.99 -8.75
N GLY A 388 -24.96 -7.09 -9.11
CA GLY A 388 -25.22 -8.42 -8.55
C GLY A 388 -24.98 -8.51 -7.05
N SER A 389 -23.94 -7.86 -6.53
CA SER A 389 -23.66 -7.82 -5.08
C SER A 389 -24.72 -7.04 -4.32
N PHE A 390 -25.17 -5.90 -4.85
CA PHE A 390 -26.26 -5.13 -4.27
C PHE A 390 -27.57 -5.90 -4.31
N LYS A 391 -27.82 -6.66 -5.38
CA LYS A 391 -29.00 -7.53 -5.46
C LYS A 391 -28.98 -8.59 -4.36
N GLY A 392 -27.84 -9.21 -4.09
CA GLY A 392 -27.67 -10.14 -2.97
C GLY A 392 -28.06 -9.52 -1.63
N LEU A 393 -27.57 -8.30 -1.35
CA LEU A 393 -27.92 -7.57 -0.13
C LEU A 393 -29.40 -7.19 -0.05
N VAL A 394 -30.03 -6.84 -1.18
CA VAL A 394 -31.47 -6.53 -1.27
C VAL A 394 -32.31 -7.78 -1.04
N ASP A 395 -32.00 -8.88 -1.72
CA ASP A 395 -32.77 -10.15 -1.64
C ASP A 395 -32.68 -10.74 -0.23
N SER A 396 -31.52 -10.68 0.42
CA SER A 396 -31.34 -11.13 1.81
C SER A 396 -31.88 -10.15 2.86
N LYS A 397 -32.31 -8.94 2.44
CA LYS A 397 -32.71 -7.84 3.33
C LYS A 397 -31.64 -7.51 4.37
N THR A 398 -30.37 -7.66 4.00
CA THR A 398 -29.24 -7.39 4.88
C THR A 398 -29.14 -5.89 5.12
N ASN A 399 -29.35 -5.47 6.37
CA ASN A 399 -29.26 -4.07 6.76
C ASN A 399 -27.87 -3.78 7.34
N VAL A 400 -27.07 -2.99 6.61
CA VAL A 400 -25.73 -2.55 7.04
C VAL A 400 -25.60 -1.04 6.96
N ASP A 401 -24.74 -0.47 7.82
CA ASP A 401 -24.49 0.96 7.89
C ASP A 401 -23.47 1.41 6.84
N VAL A 402 -22.53 0.54 6.51
CA VAL A 402 -21.44 0.80 5.56
C VAL A 402 -21.29 -0.37 4.58
N ILE A 403 -21.12 -0.05 3.30
CA ILE A 403 -20.74 -1.00 2.26
C ILE A 403 -19.35 -0.59 1.76
N VAL A 404 -18.35 -1.45 1.95
CA VAL A 404 -17.00 -1.26 1.45
C VAL A 404 -16.79 -2.14 0.22
N ILE A 405 -16.33 -1.55 -0.88
CA ILE A 405 -16.18 -2.23 -2.17
C ILE A 405 -14.73 -2.14 -2.61
N PHE A 406 -14.02 -3.26 -2.57
CA PHE A 406 -12.67 -3.39 -3.11
C PHE A 406 -12.74 -3.71 -4.60
N THR A 407 -12.27 -2.82 -5.48
CA THR A 407 -12.37 -2.95 -6.93
C THR A 407 -11.30 -2.12 -7.64
N ASP A 408 -11.03 -2.41 -8.92
CA ASP A 408 -10.25 -1.56 -9.82
C ASP A 408 -11.10 -0.46 -10.52
N MET A 409 -12.38 -0.33 -10.13
CA MET A 409 -13.38 0.63 -10.64
C MET A 409 -13.84 0.38 -12.08
N GLN A 410 -13.47 -0.75 -12.72
CA GLN A 410 -13.71 -1.01 -14.14
C GLN A 410 -14.96 -1.85 -14.40
N GLN A 411 -16.11 -1.34 -13.97
CA GLN A 411 -17.38 -2.01 -14.23
C GLN A 411 -17.68 -2.09 -15.74
N ASN A 412 -18.07 -3.27 -16.24
CA ASN A 412 -18.40 -3.51 -17.63
C ASN A 412 -19.88 -3.86 -17.90
N TYR A 413 -20.69 -4.00 -16.86
CA TYR A 413 -22.15 -4.16 -16.96
C TYR A 413 -22.88 -2.90 -16.48
N PHE A 414 -23.02 -1.91 -17.35
CA PHE A 414 -23.71 -0.67 -16.98
C PHE A 414 -25.23 -0.74 -17.19
N THR A 415 -25.72 -1.43 -18.21
CA THR A 415 -27.10 -1.33 -18.69
C THR A 415 -27.91 -2.64 -18.71
N GLY A 416 -27.43 -3.74 -18.18
CA GLY A 416 -28.25 -4.93 -18.19
C GLY A 416 -27.52 -6.27 -18.11
N GLY A 417 -27.02 -6.60 -16.98
CA GLY A 417 -26.77 -7.98 -16.60
C GLY A 417 -27.95 -8.54 -15.81
N TYR A 418 -27.83 -9.74 -15.30
CA TYR A 418 -28.80 -10.43 -14.46
C TYR A 418 -29.41 -9.59 -13.32
N ALA A 419 -28.67 -8.61 -12.81
CA ALA A 419 -29.06 -7.75 -11.70
C ALA A 419 -29.50 -6.32 -12.10
N GLY A 420 -29.50 -5.97 -13.41
CA GLY A 420 -29.86 -4.62 -13.86
C GLY A 420 -28.78 -3.56 -13.62
N ASN A 421 -29.20 -2.30 -13.56
CA ASN A 421 -28.32 -1.15 -13.43
C ASN A 421 -27.92 -0.94 -11.97
N ILE A 422 -26.63 -0.69 -11.69
CA ILE A 422 -26.11 -0.43 -10.33
C ILE A 422 -26.85 0.72 -9.61
N ASN A 423 -27.21 1.79 -10.32
CA ASN A 423 -27.94 2.90 -9.72
C ASN A 423 -29.35 2.49 -9.23
N GLU A 424 -30.00 1.58 -9.93
CA GLU A 424 -31.30 1.03 -9.53
C GLU A 424 -31.13 0.14 -8.30
N MET A 425 -30.11 -0.72 -8.28
CA MET A 425 -29.83 -1.57 -7.12
C MET A 425 -29.49 -0.76 -5.87
N VAL A 426 -28.70 0.27 -5.98
CA VAL A 426 -28.42 1.20 -4.87
C VAL A 426 -29.70 1.90 -4.39
N LYS A 427 -30.60 2.27 -5.31
CA LYS A 427 -31.89 2.86 -4.98
C LYS A 427 -32.79 1.87 -4.23
N GLU A 428 -32.84 0.62 -4.70
CA GLU A 428 -33.60 -0.44 -4.00
C GLU A 428 -32.99 -0.73 -2.62
N TYR A 429 -31.66 -0.82 -2.50
CA TYR A 429 -31.01 -1.03 -1.22
C TYR A 429 -31.30 0.10 -0.22
N ARG A 430 -31.39 1.35 -0.69
CA ARG A 430 -31.75 2.51 0.15
C ARG A 430 -33.16 2.51 0.67
N LYS A 431 -34.03 1.61 0.21
CA LYS A 431 -35.31 1.36 0.87
C LYS A 431 -35.15 0.56 2.16
N ILE A 432 -34.06 -0.24 2.25
CA ILE A 432 -33.69 -1.01 3.45
C ILE A 432 -32.95 -0.10 4.43
N ASN A 433 -31.90 0.62 3.97
CA ASN A 433 -31.18 1.61 4.76
C ASN A 433 -30.97 2.90 3.96
N PRO A 434 -31.77 3.95 4.20
CA PRO A 434 -31.63 5.25 3.50
C PRO A 434 -30.32 5.97 3.77
N ASN A 435 -29.65 5.68 4.90
CA ASN A 435 -28.44 6.36 5.36
C ASN A 435 -27.15 5.57 5.07
N VAL A 436 -27.24 4.45 4.35
CA VAL A 436 -26.07 3.63 4.03
C VAL A 436 -24.98 4.45 3.38
N LYS A 437 -23.76 4.28 3.88
CA LYS A 437 -22.54 4.81 3.28
C LYS A 437 -21.96 3.76 2.34
N ILE A 438 -21.55 4.16 1.15
CA ILE A 438 -20.88 3.31 0.16
C ILE A 438 -19.49 3.84 -0.02
N LEU A 439 -18.49 2.99 0.21
CA LEU A 439 -17.09 3.33 0.12
C LEU A 439 -16.43 2.47 -0.96
N PHE A 440 -16.05 3.07 -2.06
CA PHE A 440 -15.20 2.43 -3.04
C PHE A 440 -13.74 2.50 -2.60
N TRP A 441 -13.10 1.35 -2.52
CA TRP A 441 -11.66 1.26 -2.32
C TRP A 441 -11.00 0.91 -3.64
N ASN A 442 -10.46 1.95 -4.29
CA ASN A 442 -9.80 1.82 -5.58
C ASN A 442 -8.42 1.21 -5.43
N LEU A 443 -8.20 0.07 -6.08
CA LEU A 443 -6.97 -0.73 -5.96
C LEU A 443 -5.98 -0.52 -7.11
N GLU A 444 -6.38 0.15 -8.21
CA GLU A 444 -5.50 0.24 -9.39
C GLU A 444 -5.34 1.65 -9.97
N GLY A 445 -6.17 2.60 -9.61
CA GLY A 445 -6.01 4.00 -10.01
C GLY A 445 -6.09 4.27 -11.51
N TYR A 446 -6.82 3.45 -12.25
CA TYR A 446 -7.12 3.73 -13.66
C TYR A 446 -7.82 5.08 -13.82
N GLY A 447 -7.61 5.73 -14.97
CA GLY A 447 -8.42 6.86 -15.38
C GLY A 447 -9.88 6.48 -15.67
N GLY A 448 -10.72 7.46 -16.03
CA GLY A 448 -12.05 7.19 -16.59
C GLY A 448 -13.22 7.20 -15.59
N GLY A 449 -13.01 7.57 -14.33
CA GLY A 449 -14.12 7.82 -13.40
C GLY A 449 -14.54 6.63 -12.52
N THR A 450 -15.76 6.71 -11.99
CA THR A 450 -16.28 5.80 -10.96
C THR A 450 -17.60 5.14 -11.40
N PRO A 451 -17.94 3.94 -10.89
CA PRO A 451 -19.19 3.25 -11.21
C PRO A 451 -20.45 4.01 -10.80
N LEU A 452 -20.37 4.78 -9.73
CA LEU A 452 -21.44 5.63 -9.19
C LEU A 452 -20.95 7.06 -9.05
N LYS A 453 -21.84 8.04 -9.20
CA LYS A 453 -21.52 9.44 -8.91
C LYS A 453 -21.14 9.61 -7.44
N LEU A 454 -19.97 10.18 -7.18
CA LEU A 454 -19.49 10.45 -5.83
C LEU A 454 -20.26 11.62 -5.20
N TYR A 455 -20.65 11.49 -3.95
CA TYR A 455 -21.27 12.54 -3.11
C TYR A 455 -21.23 12.09 -1.64
N ASN A 456 -21.80 12.88 -0.71
CA ASN A 456 -21.64 12.72 0.75
C ASN A 456 -21.79 11.29 1.34
N SER A 457 -22.55 10.41 0.71
CA SER A 457 -22.73 9.02 1.14
C SER A 457 -22.13 7.98 0.19
N ILE A 458 -21.50 8.41 -0.91
CA ILE A 458 -20.74 7.55 -1.84
C ILE A 458 -19.36 8.18 -2.01
N LEU A 459 -18.37 7.55 -1.40
CA LEU A 459 -16.99 8.04 -1.32
C LEU A 459 -16.05 7.11 -2.06
N GLU A 460 -14.90 7.64 -2.46
CA GLU A 460 -13.77 6.87 -2.97
C GLU A 460 -12.59 7.09 -2.04
N VAL A 461 -11.94 5.98 -1.68
CA VAL A 461 -10.62 5.96 -1.07
C VAL A 461 -9.67 5.19 -1.96
N THR A 462 -8.39 5.43 -1.81
CA THR A 462 -7.38 4.84 -2.68
C THR A 462 -6.10 4.57 -1.91
N GLY A 463 -5.34 3.57 -2.36
CA GLY A 463 -4.07 3.21 -1.77
C GLY A 463 -4.11 1.92 -0.96
N TYR A 464 -3.01 1.63 -0.28
CA TYR A 464 -2.78 0.37 0.42
C TYR A 464 -2.47 0.56 1.91
N SER A 465 -2.66 1.77 2.42
CA SER A 465 -2.47 2.15 3.83
C SER A 465 -3.61 3.05 4.27
N ASP A 466 -3.78 3.17 5.57
CA ASP A 466 -4.82 3.92 6.28
C ASP A 466 -5.05 5.34 5.77
#